data_2566a4b8098f740e07ece3f6552d6b92
#
_entry.id   2566a4b8098f740e07ece3f6552d6b92
#
_cell.length_a   1.000
_cell.length_b   1.000
_cell.length_c   1.000
_cell.angle_alpha   90.00
_cell.angle_beta   90.00
_cell.angle_gamma   90.00
#
_symmetry.space_group_name_H-M   'P 1'
#
loop_
_entity.id
_entity.type
_entity.pdbx_description
1 polymer ?
#
loop_
_entity_poly.entity_id
_entity_poly.type
_entity_poly.pdbx_seq_one_letter_code
_entity_poly.pdbx_strand_id
1 'polypeptide(L)'
;MRVSKLIDADRRAWNKDMVDEMFIADEAIKVMAIPLSKYYMPDKLIWSDSVIGVFTVKSAYFKAREALGKIQNSYASRSPIWKIVWSARVSPKVRLFMWRLINNIIPSNGNLKGRGLQVEDVCSVCGESGESFVHLFFGCRVSMSVWNISYSKMDGIVSRDEGIEFKWEELFQHIVTDNVLEIFMVTCWLIWENRNKCFHDYR
;
A
#
# COMPACT_ATOMS: atom_id res chain seq x y z
N MET A 1 22.77 34.74 -3.24
CA MET A 1 24.21 34.80 -2.90
C MET A 1 24.75 33.36 -2.80
N ARG A 2 26.05 33.09 -3.03
CA ARG A 2 26.63 31.76 -2.87
C ARG A 2 27.36 31.68 -1.52
N VAL A 3 27.27 30.54 -0.83
CA VAL A 3 27.91 30.30 0.48
C VAL A 3 29.44 30.49 0.42
N SER A 4 30.03 30.22 -0.74
CA SER A 4 31.46 30.43 -0.97
C SER A 4 31.95 31.86 -0.68
N LYS A 5 31.08 32.85 -0.71
CA LYS A 5 31.43 34.24 -0.35
C LYS A 5 31.56 34.47 1.17
N LEU A 6 30.98 33.60 1.96
CA LEU A 6 31.04 33.62 3.42
C LEU A 6 32.26 32.88 3.98
N ILE A 7 33.08 32.28 3.10
CA ILE A 7 34.24 31.50 3.48
C ILE A 7 35.50 32.26 3.02
N ASP A 8 36.40 32.51 3.96
CA ASP A 8 37.76 32.99 3.66
C ASP A 8 38.55 31.81 3.04
N ALA A 9 38.87 31.92 1.75
CA ALA A 9 39.52 30.87 1.00
C ALA A 9 40.97 30.57 1.46
N ASP A 10 41.66 31.61 1.96
CA ASP A 10 43.06 31.51 2.39
C ASP A 10 43.16 30.87 3.79
N ARG A 11 42.29 31.26 4.67
CA ARG A 11 42.21 30.74 6.06
C ARG A 11 41.38 29.51 6.23
N ARG A 12 40.56 29.18 5.22
CA ARG A 12 39.58 28.08 5.25
C ARG A 12 38.70 28.13 6.49
N ALA A 13 38.27 29.34 6.80
CA ALA A 13 37.40 29.63 7.94
C ALA A 13 36.22 30.50 7.50
N TRP A 14 35.18 30.54 8.30
CA TRP A 14 34.10 31.47 8.07
C TRP A 14 34.58 32.91 8.19
N ASN A 15 34.19 33.76 7.22
CA ASN A 15 34.41 35.18 7.30
C ASN A 15 33.39 35.77 8.29
N LYS A 16 33.84 36.01 9.51
CA LYS A 16 33.00 36.44 10.62
C LYS A 16 32.25 37.72 10.29
N ASP A 17 32.95 38.73 9.72
CA ASP A 17 32.35 40.05 9.43
C ASP A 17 31.21 39.91 8.42
N MET A 18 31.39 39.11 7.39
CA MET A 18 30.36 38.83 6.39
C MET A 18 29.19 38.02 6.95
N VAL A 19 29.46 37.10 7.88
CA VAL A 19 28.41 36.29 8.52
C VAL A 19 27.60 37.16 9.48
N ASP A 20 28.26 37.99 10.29
CA ASP A 20 27.59 38.89 11.26
C ASP A 20 26.79 40.00 10.55
N GLU A 21 27.21 40.41 9.34
CA GLU A 21 26.45 41.38 8.53
C GLU A 21 25.17 40.77 7.94
N MET A 22 25.20 39.50 7.65
CA MET A 22 24.12 38.85 6.87
C MET A 22 23.11 38.06 7.68
N PHE A 23 23.47 37.63 8.87
CA PHE A 23 22.63 36.78 9.73
C PHE A 23 22.40 37.47 11.09
N ILE A 24 21.25 37.20 11.69
CA ILE A 24 21.01 37.60 13.09
C ILE A 24 21.94 36.81 14.01
N ALA A 25 22.25 37.34 15.20
CA ALA A 25 23.26 36.82 16.11
C ALA A 25 23.13 35.31 16.38
N ASP A 26 21.91 34.82 16.62
CA ASP A 26 21.63 33.40 16.89
C ASP A 26 21.88 32.47 15.67
N GLU A 27 21.64 33.00 14.47
CA GLU A 27 21.91 32.28 13.22
C GLU A 27 23.41 32.30 12.86
N ALA A 28 24.05 33.47 13.06
CA ALA A 28 25.48 33.62 12.85
C ALA A 28 26.28 32.61 13.68
N ILE A 29 25.93 32.42 14.96
CA ILE A 29 26.54 31.40 15.82
C ILE A 29 26.39 30.00 15.23
N LYS A 30 25.20 29.65 14.72
CA LYS A 30 24.95 28.33 14.11
C LYS A 30 25.75 28.14 12.82
N VAL A 31 25.85 29.18 11.97
CA VAL A 31 26.66 29.13 10.74
C VAL A 31 28.14 28.96 11.08
N MET A 32 28.66 29.70 12.03
CA MET A 32 30.06 29.63 12.47
C MET A 32 30.42 28.28 13.10
N ALA A 33 29.43 27.57 13.66
CA ALA A 33 29.61 26.26 14.25
C ALA A 33 29.68 25.12 13.18
N ILE A 34 29.34 25.39 11.92
CA ILE A 34 29.42 24.39 10.87
C ILE A 34 30.91 24.14 10.51
N PRO A 35 31.42 22.91 10.66
CA PRO A 35 32.83 22.62 10.35
C PRO A 35 33.10 22.70 8.85
N LEU A 36 34.13 23.46 8.45
CA LEU A 36 34.58 23.51 7.07
C LEU A 36 35.63 22.43 6.79
N SER A 37 35.61 21.87 5.58
CA SER A 37 36.58 20.88 5.15
C SER A 37 37.96 21.49 5.09
N LYS A 38 38.98 20.80 5.60
CA LYS A 38 40.40 21.16 5.48
C LYS A 38 40.95 21.00 4.06
N TYR A 39 40.27 20.23 3.22
CA TYR A 39 40.64 19.94 1.84
C TYR A 39 39.66 20.59 0.88
N TYR A 40 40.15 21.01 -0.28
CA TYR A 40 39.28 21.48 -1.35
C TYR A 40 38.50 20.28 -1.89
N MET A 41 37.22 20.27 -1.63
CA MET A 41 36.28 19.27 -2.14
C MET A 41 35.23 19.99 -2.98
N PRO A 42 34.94 19.53 -4.20
CA PRO A 42 33.82 20.07 -4.98
C PRO A 42 32.51 19.81 -4.27
N ASP A 43 31.53 20.72 -4.42
CA ASP A 43 30.22 20.55 -3.93
C ASP A 43 29.61 19.29 -4.50
N LYS A 44 29.00 18.48 -3.62
CA LYS A 44 28.30 17.26 -4.00
C LYS A 44 26.84 17.35 -3.59
N LEU A 45 25.96 17.11 -4.55
CA LEU A 45 24.54 16.97 -4.26
C LEU A 45 24.32 15.68 -3.46
N ILE A 46 23.77 15.82 -2.27
CA ILE A 46 23.43 14.69 -1.41
C ILE A 46 21.91 14.61 -1.21
N TRP A 47 21.42 13.39 -1.04
CA TRP A 47 20.03 13.13 -0.71
C TRP A 47 19.87 13.11 0.81
N SER A 48 19.18 14.13 1.35
CA SER A 48 19.03 14.34 2.81
C SER A 48 18.29 13.20 3.53
N ASP A 49 17.40 12.50 2.82
CA ASP A 49 16.58 11.41 3.37
C ASP A 49 17.28 10.04 3.28
N SER A 50 18.60 10.03 3.14
CA SER A 50 19.44 8.83 3.17
C SER A 50 20.65 9.04 4.06
N VAL A 51 20.93 8.08 4.95
CA VAL A 51 22.11 8.12 5.86
C VAL A 51 23.43 8.25 5.08
N ILE A 52 23.50 7.66 3.91
CA ILE A 52 24.70 7.70 3.05
C ILE A 52 24.66 8.81 1.99
N GLY A 53 23.62 9.66 2.02
CA GLY A 53 23.47 10.78 1.09
C GLY A 53 23.16 10.37 -0.37
N VAL A 54 22.82 9.11 -0.63
CA VAL A 54 22.54 8.60 -1.98
C VAL A 54 21.03 8.52 -2.23
N PHE A 55 20.60 9.05 -3.38
CA PHE A 55 19.22 8.94 -3.83
C PHE A 55 18.88 7.48 -4.17
N THR A 56 17.74 7.04 -3.69
CA THR A 56 17.10 5.78 -4.10
C THR A 56 15.62 6.01 -4.37
N VAL A 57 15.05 5.27 -5.32
CA VAL A 57 13.61 5.32 -5.62
C VAL A 57 12.78 5.04 -4.36
N LYS A 58 13.25 4.13 -3.51
CA LYS A 58 12.61 3.78 -2.23
C LYS A 58 12.55 5.00 -1.30
N SER A 59 13.66 5.70 -1.07
CA SER A 59 13.69 6.88 -0.18
C SER A 59 12.86 8.02 -0.74
N ALA A 60 12.92 8.27 -2.05
CA ALA A 60 12.09 9.26 -2.72
C ALA A 60 10.59 8.96 -2.62
N TYR A 61 10.20 7.69 -2.79
CA TYR A 61 8.81 7.27 -2.64
C TYR A 61 8.27 7.53 -1.23
N PHE A 62 9.04 7.21 -0.19
CA PHE A 62 8.64 7.49 1.19
C PHE A 62 8.52 8.99 1.43
N LYS A 63 9.46 9.79 0.95
CA LYS A 63 9.43 11.25 1.08
C LYS A 63 8.23 11.88 0.35
N ALA A 64 7.96 11.43 -0.86
CA ALA A 64 6.79 11.88 -1.62
C ALA A 64 5.46 11.54 -0.91
N ARG A 65 5.36 10.34 -0.33
CA ARG A 65 4.18 9.94 0.46
C ARG A 65 4.01 10.81 1.70
N GLU A 66 5.09 11.11 2.41
CA GLU A 66 5.09 12.01 3.56
C GLU A 66 4.59 13.40 3.17
N ALA A 67 5.17 13.99 2.12
CA ALA A 67 4.78 15.31 1.63
C ALA A 67 3.30 15.37 1.17
N LEU A 68 2.75 14.27 0.67
CA LEU A 68 1.34 14.16 0.28
C LEU A 68 0.40 13.92 1.47
N GLY A 69 0.88 13.93 2.70
CA GLY A 69 0.07 13.64 3.89
C GLY A 69 -0.48 12.19 3.93
N LYS A 70 0.00 11.32 3.05
CA LYS A 70 -0.44 9.92 2.94
C LYS A 70 0.29 8.97 3.88
N ILE A 71 1.18 9.48 4.71
CA ILE A 71 1.80 8.75 5.82
C ILE A 71 1.10 9.14 7.11
N GLN A 72 -0.19 8.88 7.21
CA GLN A 72 -0.76 8.60 8.50
C GLN A 72 -0.53 7.10 8.75
N ASN A 73 0.51 6.82 9.56
CA ASN A 73 0.67 5.56 10.30
C ASN A 73 0.48 4.23 9.55
N SER A 74 1.04 4.05 8.36
CA SER A 74 1.08 2.72 7.75
C SER A 74 2.00 1.72 8.49
N TYR A 75 2.76 2.16 9.48
CA TYR A 75 3.47 1.27 10.41
C TYR A 75 2.65 0.92 11.66
N ALA A 76 1.60 1.68 11.98
CA ALA A 76 0.80 1.48 13.18
C ALA A 76 -0.32 0.46 13.04
N SER A 77 -0.67 0.07 11.83
CA SER A 77 -1.67 -0.97 11.60
C SER A 77 -1.17 -1.99 10.58
N ARG A 78 -0.23 -2.81 10.98
CA ARG A 78 -0.23 -4.17 10.44
C ARG A 78 -1.47 -4.82 11.04
N SER A 79 -2.62 -4.67 10.35
CA SER A 79 -3.82 -5.39 10.74
C SER A 79 -3.41 -6.85 11.04
N PRO A 80 -3.87 -7.42 12.16
CA PRO A 80 -3.57 -8.82 12.51
C PRO A 80 -3.83 -9.78 11.36
N ILE A 81 -4.72 -9.42 10.44
CA ILE A 81 -5.04 -10.15 9.21
C ILE A 81 -3.79 -10.50 8.39
N TRP A 82 -2.83 -9.58 8.24
CA TRP A 82 -1.64 -9.85 7.43
C TRP A 82 -0.79 -10.97 8.01
N LYS A 83 -0.65 -11.01 9.34
CA LYS A 83 0.05 -12.11 10.00
C LYS A 83 -0.66 -13.44 9.75
N ILE A 84 -2.00 -13.44 9.82
CA ILE A 84 -2.84 -14.62 9.56
C ILE A 84 -2.67 -15.07 8.12
N VAL A 85 -2.87 -14.18 7.14
CA VAL A 85 -2.78 -14.50 5.70
C VAL A 85 -1.41 -15.05 5.33
N TRP A 86 -0.33 -14.42 5.80
CA TRP A 86 1.03 -14.83 5.43
C TRP A 86 1.51 -16.09 6.16
N SER A 87 0.91 -16.46 7.30
CA SER A 87 1.22 -17.70 8.02
C SER A 87 0.39 -18.90 7.57
N ALA A 88 -0.68 -18.70 6.81
CA ALA A 88 -1.57 -19.78 6.33
C ALA A 88 -0.82 -20.83 5.49
N ARG A 89 -1.21 -22.08 5.66
CA ARG A 89 -0.60 -23.25 4.99
C ARG A 89 -1.19 -23.48 3.60
N VAL A 90 -1.13 -22.46 2.76
CA VAL A 90 -1.57 -22.50 1.36
C VAL A 90 -0.44 -22.09 0.42
N SER A 91 -0.62 -22.31 -0.88
CA SER A 91 0.39 -21.93 -1.87
C SER A 91 0.66 -20.41 -1.87
N PRO A 92 1.88 -19.96 -2.22
CA PRO A 92 2.21 -18.54 -2.29
C PRO A 92 1.27 -17.73 -3.20
N LYS A 93 0.78 -18.33 -4.30
CA LYS A 93 -0.18 -17.69 -5.21
C LYS A 93 -1.50 -17.35 -4.52
N VAL A 94 -2.00 -18.24 -3.64
CA VAL A 94 -3.24 -18.01 -2.89
C VAL A 94 -3.05 -16.91 -1.84
N ARG A 95 -1.91 -16.89 -1.14
CA ARG A 95 -1.61 -15.80 -0.19
C ARG A 95 -1.53 -14.43 -0.87
N LEU A 96 -0.84 -14.37 -2.02
CA LEU A 96 -0.75 -13.13 -2.81
C LEU A 96 -2.12 -12.71 -3.37
N PHE A 97 -2.94 -13.66 -3.78
CA PHE A 97 -4.31 -13.40 -4.22
C PHE A 97 -5.15 -12.82 -3.07
N MET A 98 -5.10 -13.42 -1.87
CA MET A 98 -5.82 -12.90 -0.70
C MET A 98 -5.39 -11.47 -0.34
N TRP A 99 -4.08 -11.19 -0.44
CA TRP A 99 -3.60 -9.82 -0.27
C TRP A 99 -4.24 -8.86 -1.28
N ARG A 100 -4.35 -9.25 -2.55
CA ARG A 100 -5.02 -8.42 -3.58
C ARG A 100 -6.51 -8.27 -3.31
N LEU A 101 -7.18 -9.33 -2.89
CA LEU A 101 -8.61 -9.35 -2.60
C LEU A 101 -8.93 -8.41 -1.42
N ILE A 102 -8.23 -8.54 -0.31
CA ILE A 102 -8.43 -7.72 0.89
C ILE A 102 -8.18 -6.22 0.61
N ASN A 103 -7.21 -5.90 -0.26
CA ASN A 103 -6.96 -4.52 -0.68
C ASN A 103 -7.88 -4.05 -1.82
N ASN A 104 -8.85 -4.84 -2.24
CA ASN A 104 -9.77 -4.55 -3.36
C ASN A 104 -9.05 -4.12 -4.65
N ILE A 105 -7.92 -4.78 -4.98
CA ILE A 105 -7.14 -4.49 -6.20
C ILE A 105 -7.21 -5.60 -7.25
N ILE A 106 -8.06 -6.61 -7.04
CA ILE A 106 -8.36 -7.62 -8.05
C ILE A 106 -9.06 -6.98 -9.25
N PRO A 107 -8.82 -7.46 -10.49
CA PRO A 107 -9.41 -6.89 -11.71
C PRO A 107 -10.84 -7.42 -11.95
N SER A 108 -11.77 -7.19 -10.99
CA SER A 108 -13.21 -7.36 -11.22
C SER A 108 -13.71 -6.33 -12.24
N ASN A 109 -14.84 -6.59 -12.92
CA ASN A 109 -15.39 -5.67 -13.90
C ASN A 109 -15.70 -4.30 -13.29
N GLY A 110 -16.23 -4.24 -12.05
CA GLY A 110 -16.43 -3.00 -11.33
C GLY A 110 -15.12 -2.24 -11.08
N ASN A 111 -14.05 -2.93 -10.65
CA ASN A 111 -12.73 -2.29 -10.46
C ASN A 111 -12.11 -1.83 -11.77
N LEU A 112 -12.27 -2.59 -12.86
CA LEU A 112 -11.77 -2.21 -14.18
C LEU A 112 -12.51 -0.98 -14.71
N LYS A 113 -13.84 -0.95 -14.60
CA LYS A 113 -14.67 0.20 -14.95
C LYS A 113 -14.31 1.44 -14.12
N GLY A 114 -14.12 1.28 -12.81
CA GLY A 114 -13.67 2.35 -11.92
C GLY A 114 -12.28 2.92 -12.27
N ARG A 115 -11.46 2.17 -13.01
CA ARG A 115 -10.17 2.62 -13.57
C ARG A 115 -10.29 3.20 -14.98
N GLY A 116 -11.50 3.39 -15.50
CA GLY A 116 -11.77 4.00 -16.82
C GLY A 116 -11.70 3.03 -18.00
N LEU A 117 -11.63 1.71 -17.76
CA LEU A 117 -11.70 0.73 -18.83
C LEU A 117 -13.14 0.55 -19.33
N GLN A 118 -13.29 0.39 -20.65
CA GLN A 118 -14.58 0.15 -21.30
C GLN A 118 -14.97 -1.33 -21.13
N VAL A 119 -15.49 -1.67 -19.96
CA VAL A 119 -15.99 -3.01 -19.67
C VAL A 119 -17.42 -2.93 -19.14
N GLU A 120 -18.23 -3.90 -19.48
CA GLU A 120 -19.57 -4.02 -18.91
C GLU A 120 -19.44 -4.48 -17.44
N ASP A 121 -20.19 -3.78 -16.57
CA ASP A 121 -20.20 -4.09 -15.15
C ASP A 121 -21.20 -5.23 -14.86
N VAL A 122 -20.91 -6.39 -15.42
CA VAL A 122 -21.74 -7.59 -15.30
C VAL A 122 -20.90 -8.73 -14.74
N CYS A 123 -21.45 -9.46 -13.79
CA CYS A 123 -20.77 -10.63 -13.22
C CYS A 123 -20.67 -11.74 -14.27
N SER A 124 -19.43 -12.11 -14.64
CA SER A 124 -19.16 -13.14 -15.63
C SER A 124 -19.64 -14.53 -15.23
N VAL A 125 -20.02 -14.73 -13.96
CA VAL A 125 -20.43 -16.03 -13.41
C VAL A 125 -21.95 -16.16 -13.38
N CYS A 126 -22.70 -15.15 -12.90
CA CYS A 126 -24.15 -15.22 -12.75
C CYS A 126 -24.94 -14.35 -13.73
N GLY A 127 -24.27 -13.43 -14.44
CA GLY A 127 -24.90 -12.53 -15.41
C GLY A 127 -25.59 -11.31 -14.78
N GLU A 128 -25.53 -11.13 -13.46
CA GLU A 128 -26.11 -9.97 -12.78
C GLU A 128 -25.20 -8.73 -12.90
N SER A 129 -25.79 -7.53 -12.85
CA SER A 129 -25.03 -6.27 -12.89
C SER A 129 -24.32 -6.00 -11.56
N GLY A 130 -23.22 -5.21 -11.60
CA GLY A 130 -22.50 -4.81 -10.41
C GLY A 130 -21.46 -5.84 -9.92
N GLU A 131 -20.51 -6.25 -10.78
CA GLU A 131 -19.44 -7.16 -10.35
C GLU A 131 -18.45 -6.45 -9.41
N SER A 132 -18.83 -6.24 -8.16
CA SER A 132 -17.91 -5.90 -7.07
C SER A 132 -17.25 -7.16 -6.49
N PHE A 133 -16.19 -6.99 -5.67
CA PHE A 133 -15.64 -8.15 -4.96
C PHE A 133 -16.64 -8.74 -3.96
N VAL A 134 -17.47 -7.89 -3.32
CA VAL A 134 -18.51 -8.35 -2.38
C VAL A 134 -19.52 -9.22 -3.13
N HIS A 135 -20.04 -8.73 -4.27
CA HIS A 135 -20.93 -9.54 -5.10
C HIS A 135 -20.27 -10.86 -5.50
N LEU A 136 -19.07 -10.79 -6.11
CA LEU A 136 -18.41 -11.97 -6.69
C LEU A 136 -18.15 -13.08 -5.67
N PHE A 137 -17.71 -12.73 -4.46
CA PHE A 137 -17.34 -13.74 -3.45
C PHE A 137 -18.46 -14.07 -2.48
N PHE A 138 -19.37 -13.13 -2.18
CA PHE A 138 -20.32 -13.28 -1.10
C PHE A 138 -21.78 -13.03 -1.51
N GLY A 139 -22.03 -12.39 -2.66
CA GLY A 139 -23.38 -12.09 -3.17
C GLY A 139 -23.80 -12.93 -4.37
N CYS A 140 -22.86 -13.40 -5.18
CA CYS A 140 -23.16 -14.18 -6.37
C CYS A 140 -23.79 -15.53 -6.01
N ARG A 141 -24.93 -15.85 -6.63
CA ARG A 141 -25.67 -17.11 -6.39
C ARG A 141 -24.81 -18.38 -6.59
N VAL A 142 -23.90 -18.35 -7.55
CA VAL A 142 -23.00 -19.50 -7.80
C VAL A 142 -21.93 -19.60 -6.70
N SER A 143 -21.35 -18.49 -6.29
CA SER A 143 -20.37 -18.46 -5.19
C SER A 143 -21.00 -18.88 -3.87
N MET A 144 -22.25 -18.47 -3.61
CA MET A 144 -23.01 -18.91 -2.43
C MET A 144 -23.23 -20.42 -2.42
N SER A 145 -23.52 -21.03 -3.56
CA SER A 145 -23.62 -22.50 -3.66
C SER A 145 -22.30 -23.20 -3.30
N VAL A 146 -21.16 -22.60 -3.69
CA VAL A 146 -19.82 -23.12 -3.32
C VAL A 146 -19.58 -22.99 -1.81
N TRP A 147 -19.98 -21.85 -1.20
CA TRP A 147 -19.84 -21.67 0.24
C TRP A 147 -20.70 -22.64 1.05
N ASN A 148 -21.93 -22.90 0.62
CA ASN A 148 -22.82 -23.87 1.28
C ASN A 148 -22.20 -25.29 1.37
N ILE A 149 -21.35 -25.65 0.41
CA ILE A 149 -20.65 -26.93 0.41
C ILE A 149 -19.36 -26.85 1.25
N SER A 150 -18.58 -25.78 1.12
CA SER A 150 -17.24 -25.65 1.72
C SER A 150 -17.27 -25.07 3.15
N TYR A 151 -18.20 -24.16 3.44
CA TYR A 151 -18.34 -23.50 4.74
C TYR A 151 -19.75 -22.92 4.90
N SER A 152 -20.69 -23.73 5.34
CA SER A 152 -22.14 -23.40 5.42
C SER A 152 -22.49 -22.22 6.35
N LYS A 153 -21.60 -21.84 7.28
CA LYS A 153 -21.81 -20.67 8.18
C LYS A 153 -21.62 -19.32 7.48
N MET A 154 -21.18 -19.30 6.23
CA MET A 154 -20.87 -18.06 5.52
C MET A 154 -22.07 -17.11 5.40
N ASP A 155 -23.28 -17.66 5.24
CA ASP A 155 -24.52 -16.90 5.13
C ASP A 155 -24.85 -16.04 6.36
N GLY A 156 -24.35 -16.41 7.54
CA GLY A 156 -24.58 -15.66 8.79
C GLY A 156 -23.48 -14.63 9.10
N ILE A 157 -22.37 -14.69 8.40
CA ILE A 157 -21.20 -13.86 8.71
C ILE A 157 -21.13 -12.61 7.82
N VAL A 158 -21.54 -12.72 6.56
CA VAL A 158 -21.43 -11.66 5.58
C VAL A 158 -22.78 -11.01 5.32
N SER A 159 -22.89 -9.74 5.68
CA SER A 159 -24.05 -8.92 5.30
C SER A 159 -24.03 -8.69 3.78
N ARG A 160 -25.15 -8.99 3.12
CA ARG A 160 -25.31 -8.83 1.65
C ARG A 160 -25.67 -7.39 1.24
N ASP A 161 -25.80 -6.48 2.20
CA ASP A 161 -26.11 -5.09 1.92
C ASP A 161 -24.89 -4.38 1.31
N GLU A 162 -25.00 -4.00 0.04
CA GLU A 162 -23.97 -3.25 -0.70
C GLU A 162 -23.64 -1.87 -0.09
N GLY A 163 -24.46 -1.40 0.86
CA GLY A 163 -24.25 -0.13 1.57
C GLY A 163 -23.42 -0.22 2.84
N ILE A 164 -23.07 -1.42 3.30
CA ILE A 164 -22.30 -1.62 4.53
C ILE A 164 -20.84 -1.86 4.16
N GLU A 165 -19.94 -1.12 4.78
CA GLU A 165 -18.50 -1.32 4.63
C GLU A 165 -18.12 -2.74 5.03
N PHE A 166 -17.50 -3.48 4.10
CA PHE A 166 -17.12 -4.88 4.31
C PHE A 166 -15.96 -4.98 5.30
N LYS A 167 -16.19 -5.64 6.43
CA LYS A 167 -15.25 -5.72 7.55
C LYS A 167 -14.48 -7.04 7.54
N TRP A 168 -13.29 -7.02 6.96
CA TRP A 168 -12.40 -8.17 6.91
C TRP A 168 -12.01 -8.70 8.30
N GLU A 169 -11.86 -7.81 9.29
CA GLU A 169 -11.47 -8.17 10.65
C GLU A 169 -12.50 -9.09 11.30
N GLU A 170 -13.78 -8.78 11.17
CA GLU A 170 -14.88 -9.59 11.72
C GLU A 170 -14.92 -10.96 11.04
N LEU A 171 -14.85 -10.98 9.71
CA LEU A 171 -14.83 -12.22 8.94
C LEU A 171 -13.65 -13.12 9.32
N PHE A 172 -12.44 -12.56 9.40
CA PHE A 172 -11.25 -13.32 9.78
C PHE A 172 -11.30 -13.86 11.20
N GLN A 173 -11.93 -13.15 12.14
CA GLN A 173 -12.13 -13.64 13.49
C GLN A 173 -12.96 -14.94 13.50
N HIS A 174 -14.08 -14.98 12.77
CA HIS A 174 -14.90 -16.19 12.64
C HIS A 174 -14.13 -17.35 11.96
N ILE A 175 -13.47 -17.06 10.84
CA ILE A 175 -12.72 -18.04 10.06
C ILE A 175 -11.60 -18.69 10.87
N VAL A 176 -10.88 -17.91 11.69
CA VAL A 176 -9.82 -18.42 12.55
C VAL A 176 -10.37 -19.22 13.71
N THR A 177 -11.46 -18.75 14.34
CA THR A 177 -12.12 -19.44 15.45
C THR A 177 -12.64 -20.82 15.01
N ASP A 178 -13.22 -20.92 13.81
CA ASP A 178 -13.73 -22.17 13.25
C ASP A 178 -12.63 -23.06 12.63
N ASN A 179 -11.37 -22.61 12.62
CA ASN A 179 -10.22 -23.31 12.03
C ASN A 179 -10.40 -23.69 10.55
N VAL A 180 -10.99 -22.81 9.77
CA VAL A 180 -11.28 -23.02 8.33
C VAL A 180 -10.53 -22.05 7.42
N LEU A 181 -9.47 -21.43 7.91
CA LEU A 181 -8.72 -20.40 7.20
C LEU A 181 -8.23 -20.84 5.83
N GLU A 182 -7.56 -21.99 5.75
CA GLU A 182 -7.01 -22.50 4.51
C GLU A 182 -8.12 -22.85 3.50
N ILE A 183 -9.20 -23.44 3.98
CA ILE A 183 -10.40 -23.75 3.14
C ILE A 183 -10.97 -22.45 2.59
N PHE A 184 -11.16 -21.44 3.43
CA PHE A 184 -11.65 -20.12 3.01
C PHE A 184 -10.77 -19.49 1.92
N MET A 185 -9.46 -19.45 2.14
CA MET A 185 -8.51 -18.84 1.21
C MET A 185 -8.47 -19.58 -0.14
N VAL A 186 -8.50 -20.90 -0.11
CA VAL A 186 -8.52 -21.73 -1.33
C VAL A 186 -9.85 -21.60 -2.06
N THR A 187 -10.97 -21.57 -1.33
CA THR A 187 -12.31 -21.38 -1.93
C THR A 187 -12.40 -20.02 -2.64
N CYS A 188 -11.94 -18.94 -2.01
CA CYS A 188 -11.85 -17.62 -2.68
C CYS A 188 -11.02 -17.70 -3.96
N TRP A 189 -9.87 -18.37 -3.91
CA TRP A 189 -9.03 -18.56 -5.09
C TRP A 189 -9.75 -19.33 -6.21
N LEU A 190 -10.46 -20.40 -5.89
CA LEU A 190 -11.19 -21.21 -6.88
C LEU A 190 -12.38 -20.44 -7.48
N ILE A 191 -13.10 -19.66 -6.70
CA ILE A 191 -14.16 -18.76 -7.20
C ILE A 191 -13.56 -17.79 -8.22
N TRP A 192 -12.41 -17.19 -7.92
CA TRP A 192 -11.72 -16.28 -8.82
C TRP A 192 -11.22 -16.97 -10.10
N GLU A 193 -10.63 -18.17 -10.01
CA GLU A 193 -10.21 -18.94 -11.18
C GLU A 193 -11.40 -19.29 -12.08
N ASN A 194 -12.52 -19.74 -11.49
CA ASN A 194 -13.74 -20.04 -12.23
C ASN A 194 -14.29 -18.80 -12.94
N ARG A 195 -14.37 -17.67 -12.24
CA ARG A 195 -14.76 -16.39 -12.85
C ARG A 195 -13.92 -16.03 -14.05
N ASN A 196 -12.61 -16.18 -13.95
CA ASN A 196 -11.71 -15.86 -15.06
C ASN A 196 -11.87 -16.82 -16.26
N LYS A 197 -12.12 -18.09 -16.02
CA LYS A 197 -12.47 -19.04 -17.09
C LYS A 197 -13.75 -18.61 -17.80
N CYS A 198 -14.83 -18.34 -17.07
CA CYS A 198 -16.07 -17.84 -17.66
C CYS A 198 -15.84 -16.55 -18.46
N PHE A 199 -15.03 -15.61 -17.95
CA PHE A 199 -14.71 -14.37 -18.65
C PHE A 199 -13.98 -14.56 -19.97
N HIS A 200 -13.13 -15.57 -20.09
CA HIS A 200 -12.38 -15.89 -21.31
C HIS A 200 -13.16 -16.74 -22.30
N ASP A 201 -14.05 -17.61 -21.82
CA ASP A 201 -14.84 -18.50 -22.67
C ASP A 201 -15.99 -17.77 -23.40
N TYR A 202 -16.41 -16.59 -22.91
CA TYR A 202 -17.48 -15.77 -23.52
C TYR A 202 -16.94 -14.62 -24.39
N ARG A 203 -15.64 -14.59 -24.69
CA ARG A 203 -15.01 -13.67 -25.65
C ARG A 203 -14.52 -14.39 -26.89
#